data_0cb276ed2f75287a38b4782c5e0a4eca
#
_entry.id   0cb276ed2f75287a38b4782c5e0a4eca
#
_cell.length_a   1.000
_cell.length_b   1.000
_cell.length_c   1.000
_cell.angle_alpha   90.00
_cell.angle_beta   90.00
_cell.angle_gamma   90.00
#
_symmetry.space_group_name_H-M   'P 1'
#
loop_
_entity.id
_entity.type
_entity.pdbx_description
1 polymer ?
#
loop_
_entity_poly.entity_id
_entity_poly.type
_entity_poly.pdbx_seq_one_letter_code
_entity_poly.pdbx_strand_id
1 'polypeptide(L)'
;YSPKNSARHFSEDHDYIVVYAKNADVWKPNLVPRSEEQDSAYKNRDNDLRGAWKTSDLSARNFYSQGTYEIHCPSGRVIPHPPKGMYWRVSKEKFAELDQDKRIWWGKTGNSIPQLKRFLSEVKQGVVPQTMWFYGDVGHTQDAKKELLQLVEFPDSESVFVTPKPTRLIERIVQIATSPGDLVLDSFAGSGTTGHAVLKLNQAMVDQAPRRFILVEIEAKIARQVTTERVRRAASGYANTNGENVEALGGGFRYCELGEPLFDESGKIRETVSFADLARHVYFTETGEPLPRGRVTKSPFLGECRGV
;
A
#
# COMPACT_ATOMS: atom_id res chain seq x y z
N TYR A 1 -4.57 14.59 10.85
CA TYR A 1 -5.15 15.87 11.26
C TYR A 1 -4.08 16.95 11.35
N SER A 2 -4.48 18.22 11.27
CA SER A 2 -3.60 19.36 11.54
C SER A 2 -3.80 19.83 12.98
N PRO A 3 -2.75 20.33 13.68
CA PRO A 3 -2.87 20.88 15.03
C PRO A 3 -3.96 21.96 15.13
N LYS A 4 -4.75 21.90 16.19
CA LYS A 4 -5.82 22.87 16.47
C LYS A 4 -5.42 23.84 17.57
N ASN A 5 -5.14 25.09 17.19
CA ASN A 5 -4.80 26.15 18.15
C ASN A 5 -5.94 26.50 19.13
N SER A 6 -7.17 26.05 18.84
CA SER A 6 -8.35 26.23 19.70
C SER A 6 -8.53 25.14 20.75
N ALA A 7 -7.67 24.14 20.78
CA ALA A 7 -7.76 23.07 21.78
C ALA A 7 -7.43 23.61 23.18
N ARG A 8 -8.27 23.29 24.18
CA ARG A 8 -8.11 23.79 25.56
C ARG A 8 -6.86 23.25 26.26
N HIS A 9 -6.46 22.01 25.93
CA HIS A 9 -5.33 21.32 26.55
C HIS A 9 -4.39 20.78 25.47
N PHE A 10 -4.70 19.61 24.91
CA PHE A 10 -3.94 18.98 23.83
C PHE A 10 -4.79 18.88 22.57
N SER A 11 -4.18 19.11 21.42
CA SER A 11 -4.82 18.89 20.14
C SER A 11 -4.77 17.40 19.79
N GLU A 12 -5.92 16.83 19.45
CA GLU A 12 -5.98 15.46 18.89
C GLU A 12 -5.69 15.52 17.40
N ASP A 13 -4.48 15.16 17.02
CA ASP A 13 -3.94 15.36 15.66
C ASP A 13 -3.76 14.05 14.90
N HIS A 14 -4.32 12.94 15.38
CA HIS A 14 -4.14 11.63 14.80
C HIS A 14 -5.43 10.83 14.71
N ASP A 15 -5.45 9.88 13.76
CA ASP A 15 -6.43 8.82 13.65
C ASP A 15 -5.76 7.48 13.98
N TYR A 16 -6.54 6.51 14.41
CA TYR A 16 -6.09 5.14 14.59
C TYR A 16 -6.51 4.27 13.41
N ILE A 17 -5.59 3.44 12.93
CA ILE A 17 -5.88 2.37 11.98
C ILE A 17 -5.75 1.07 12.75
N VAL A 18 -6.85 0.37 12.92
CA VAL A 18 -6.89 -0.92 13.60
C VAL A 18 -6.76 -2.03 12.57
N VAL A 19 -5.84 -2.97 12.81
CA VAL A 19 -5.55 -4.06 11.90
C VAL A 19 -5.93 -5.38 12.54
N TYR A 20 -6.77 -6.15 11.84
CA TYR A 20 -7.12 -7.52 12.22
C TYR A 20 -6.73 -8.49 11.11
N ALA A 21 -6.24 -9.65 11.48
CA ALA A 21 -5.98 -10.74 10.57
C ALA A 21 -6.79 -11.97 11.00
N LYS A 22 -7.39 -12.70 10.06
CA LYS A 22 -8.07 -13.97 10.34
C LYS A 22 -7.13 -14.99 10.99
N ASN A 23 -5.86 -14.96 10.60
CA ASN A 23 -4.79 -15.73 11.21
C ASN A 23 -3.53 -14.85 11.28
N ALA A 24 -3.23 -14.31 12.46
CA ALA A 24 -2.11 -13.42 12.70
C ALA A 24 -0.74 -14.12 12.57
N ASP A 25 -0.67 -15.43 12.76
CA ASP A 25 0.59 -16.18 12.64
C ASP A 25 1.03 -16.34 11.20
N VAL A 26 0.07 -16.35 10.28
CA VAL A 26 0.31 -16.50 8.83
C VAL A 26 0.45 -15.15 8.14
N TRP A 27 -0.39 -14.17 8.49
CA TRP A 27 -0.37 -12.88 7.84
C TRP A 27 0.85 -12.06 8.25
N LYS A 28 1.50 -11.46 7.28
CA LYS A 28 2.60 -10.52 7.49
C LYS A 28 2.37 -9.29 6.61
N PRO A 29 2.63 -8.08 7.14
CA PRO A 29 2.52 -6.87 6.33
C PRO A 29 3.57 -6.89 5.22
N ASN A 30 3.19 -6.43 4.04
CA ASN A 30 4.14 -6.20 2.97
C ASN A 30 5.10 -5.07 3.34
N LEU A 31 6.30 -5.13 2.81
CA LEU A 31 7.26 -4.05 2.96
C LEU A 31 6.79 -2.83 2.15
N VAL A 32 7.03 -1.65 2.70
CA VAL A 32 6.84 -0.40 1.95
C VAL A 32 8.12 -0.02 1.22
N PRO A 33 8.06 0.65 0.08
CA PRO A 33 9.24 1.13 -0.62
C PRO A 33 10.13 1.97 0.29
N ARG A 34 11.41 1.91 0.07
CA ARG A 34 12.38 2.78 0.74
C ARG A 34 12.21 4.21 0.22
N SER A 35 12.41 5.21 1.08
CA SER A 35 12.44 6.59 0.65
C SER A 35 13.81 6.96 0.05
N GLU A 36 13.83 7.97 -0.82
CA GLU A 36 15.08 8.53 -1.36
C GLU A 36 16.03 9.01 -0.25
N GLU A 37 15.49 9.55 0.85
CA GLU A 37 16.26 9.95 2.02
C GLU A 37 16.98 8.76 2.67
N GLN A 38 16.30 7.63 2.79
CA GLN A 38 16.90 6.39 3.33
C GLN A 38 18.01 5.86 2.42
N ASP A 39 17.88 6.00 1.12
CA ASP A 39 18.86 5.54 0.15
C ASP A 39 20.02 6.55 -0.01
N SER A 40 19.79 7.83 0.14
CA SER A 40 20.81 8.88 0.12
C SER A 40 21.87 8.75 1.23
N ALA A 41 21.53 8.01 2.32
CA ALA A 41 22.47 7.67 3.38
C ALA A 41 23.58 6.68 2.93
N TYR A 42 23.37 5.99 1.81
CA TYR A 42 24.34 5.07 1.22
C TYR A 42 25.21 5.81 0.22
N LYS A 43 26.53 5.73 0.39
CA LYS A 43 27.51 6.40 -0.49
C LYS A 43 28.69 5.47 -0.74
N ASN A 44 29.17 5.41 -1.96
CA ASN A 44 30.38 4.65 -2.27
C ASN A 44 31.62 5.53 -1.99
N ARG A 45 32.15 5.45 -0.77
CA ARG A 45 33.21 6.33 -0.27
C ARG A 45 34.63 5.85 -0.65
N ASP A 46 34.78 4.61 -1.05
CA ASP A 46 36.03 3.93 -1.31
C ASP A 46 36.04 3.17 -2.65
N ASN A 47 35.08 3.48 -3.54
CA ASN A 47 34.91 2.87 -4.85
C ASN A 47 34.77 1.33 -4.78
N ASP A 48 34.11 0.81 -3.77
CA ASP A 48 33.81 -0.62 -3.64
C ASP A 48 32.96 -1.09 -4.81
N LEU A 49 33.33 -2.21 -5.43
CA LEU A 49 32.63 -2.75 -6.61
C LEU A 49 31.17 -3.18 -6.33
N ARG A 50 30.81 -3.41 -5.07
CA ARG A 50 29.46 -3.73 -4.64
C ARG A 50 28.52 -2.51 -4.59
N GLY A 51 29.06 -1.32 -4.82
CA GLY A 51 28.30 -0.08 -4.92
C GLY A 51 28.22 0.71 -3.61
N ALA A 52 27.13 1.47 -3.47
CA ALA A 52 26.91 2.35 -2.32
C ALA A 52 26.67 1.58 -1.01
N TRP A 53 27.24 2.07 0.08
CA TRP A 53 27.12 1.45 1.40
C TRP A 53 27.01 2.50 2.51
N LYS A 54 26.50 2.09 3.67
CA LYS A 54 26.53 2.87 4.90
C LYS A 54 27.23 2.10 6.01
N THR A 55 27.73 2.83 7.01
CA THR A 55 28.35 2.23 8.21
C THR A 55 27.30 1.66 9.16
N SER A 56 27.68 0.58 9.82
CA SER A 56 26.96 -0.02 10.94
C SER A 56 27.95 -0.35 12.06
N ASP A 57 27.59 -0.10 13.30
CA ASP A 57 28.44 -0.35 14.43
C ASP A 57 28.74 -1.84 14.60
N LEU A 58 30.03 -2.14 14.82
CA LEU A 58 30.50 -3.49 15.15
C LEU A 58 30.54 -3.76 16.64
N SER A 59 30.22 -2.78 17.48
CA SER A 59 30.14 -2.94 18.94
C SER A 59 28.73 -2.65 19.44
N ALA A 60 28.33 -3.33 20.53
CA ALA A 60 27.05 -3.14 21.19
C ALA A 60 27.18 -3.40 22.70
N ARG A 61 26.21 -2.92 23.49
CA ARG A 61 26.14 -3.15 24.93
C ARG A 61 25.72 -4.56 25.31
N ASN A 62 25.10 -5.30 24.40
CA ASN A 62 24.68 -6.67 24.65
C ASN A 62 25.92 -7.56 24.86
N PHE A 63 25.91 -8.28 25.96
CA PHE A 63 27.00 -9.22 26.30
C PHE A 63 27.17 -10.26 25.19
N TYR A 64 28.43 -10.46 24.78
CA TYR A 64 28.82 -11.52 23.85
C TYR A 64 30.17 -12.07 24.32
N SER A 65 30.21 -13.33 24.71
CA SER A 65 31.37 -13.96 25.31
C SER A 65 32.65 -13.94 24.46
N GLN A 66 32.49 -13.99 23.15
CA GLN A 66 33.57 -13.92 22.14
C GLN A 66 33.85 -12.49 21.65
N GLY A 67 33.20 -11.48 22.22
CA GLY A 67 33.25 -10.09 21.75
C GLY A 67 34.31 -9.22 22.46
N THR A 68 35.33 -9.79 23.13
CA THR A 68 36.39 -9.08 23.84
C THR A 68 37.76 -9.49 23.35
N TYR A 69 38.15 -8.99 22.19
CA TYR A 69 39.47 -9.23 21.61
C TYR A 69 40.06 -7.92 21.05
N GLU A 70 41.39 -7.91 20.94
CA GLU A 70 42.11 -6.79 20.32
C GLU A 70 41.97 -6.79 18.81
N ILE A 71 42.00 -5.60 18.22
CA ILE A 71 41.93 -5.37 16.77
C ILE A 71 43.11 -4.52 16.33
N HIS A 72 43.76 -4.93 15.27
CA HIS A 72 44.86 -4.18 14.63
C HIS A 72 44.30 -3.40 13.43
N CYS A 73 44.41 -2.08 13.48
CA CYS A 73 44.04 -1.20 12.36
C CYS A 73 45.08 -1.25 11.24
N PRO A 74 44.68 -0.99 9.99
CA PRO A 74 45.63 -0.87 8.84
C PRO A 74 46.71 0.20 9.07
N SER A 75 46.44 1.20 9.89
CA SER A 75 47.43 2.25 10.28
C SER A 75 48.51 1.78 11.25
N GLY A 76 48.45 0.55 11.75
CA GLY A 76 49.31 0.04 12.83
C GLY A 76 48.78 0.33 14.26
N ARG A 77 47.69 1.09 14.41
CA ARG A 77 47.06 1.29 15.73
C ARG A 77 46.46 -0.01 16.24
N VAL A 78 46.68 -0.31 17.53
CA VAL A 78 46.04 -1.41 18.22
C VAL A 78 44.87 -0.88 19.04
N ILE A 79 43.70 -1.53 18.91
CA ILE A 79 42.52 -1.32 19.73
C ILE A 79 42.46 -2.53 20.67
N PRO A 80 42.86 -2.41 21.96
CA PRO A 80 43.07 -3.57 22.82
C PRO A 80 41.76 -4.24 23.25
N HIS A 81 40.68 -3.52 23.24
CA HIS A 81 39.34 -4.01 23.62
C HIS A 81 38.24 -3.13 22.96
N PRO A 82 36.99 -3.60 22.88
CA PRO A 82 35.89 -2.77 22.45
C PRO A 82 35.72 -1.52 23.33
N PRO A 83 34.96 -0.50 22.87
CA PRO A 83 34.65 0.68 23.68
C PRO A 83 34.10 0.30 25.05
N LYS A 84 34.39 1.11 26.08
CA LYS A 84 34.01 0.84 27.47
C LYS A 84 32.51 0.49 27.60
N GLY A 85 32.23 -0.65 28.20
CA GLY A 85 30.86 -1.15 28.38
C GLY A 85 30.22 -1.75 27.14
N MET A 86 31.00 -2.06 26.10
CA MET A 86 30.56 -2.69 24.87
C MET A 86 31.34 -3.98 24.59
N TYR A 87 30.78 -4.75 23.65
CA TYR A 87 31.35 -6.00 23.13
C TYR A 87 31.33 -5.92 21.61
N TRP A 88 32.33 -6.52 20.93
CA TRP A 88 32.25 -6.71 19.50
C TRP A 88 31.07 -7.63 19.18
N ARG A 89 30.33 -7.32 18.12
CA ARG A 89 29.10 -8.06 17.75
C ARG A 89 29.38 -9.36 17.00
N VAL A 90 30.63 -9.65 16.68
CA VAL A 90 31.07 -10.83 15.94
C VAL A 90 32.29 -11.42 16.65
N SER A 91 32.56 -12.72 16.45
CA SER A 91 33.78 -13.35 16.95
C SER A 91 35.03 -12.85 16.20
N LYS A 92 36.21 -13.13 16.71
CA LYS A 92 37.49 -12.73 16.08
C LYS A 92 37.65 -13.34 14.70
N GLU A 93 37.27 -14.61 14.54
CA GLU A 93 37.27 -15.32 13.25
C GLU A 93 36.33 -14.64 12.24
N LYS A 94 35.11 -14.35 12.67
CA LYS A 94 34.14 -13.67 11.79
C LYS A 94 34.56 -12.24 11.43
N PHE A 95 35.24 -11.54 12.35
CA PHE A 95 35.82 -10.24 12.06
C PHE A 95 36.89 -10.35 10.98
N ALA A 96 37.80 -11.33 11.08
CA ALA A 96 38.83 -11.56 10.08
C ALA A 96 38.26 -11.88 8.67
N GLU A 97 37.21 -12.69 8.59
CA GLU A 97 36.49 -12.96 7.35
C GLU A 97 35.92 -11.66 6.74
N LEU A 98 35.29 -10.82 7.55
CA LEU A 98 34.70 -9.56 7.12
C LEU A 98 35.76 -8.56 6.65
N ASP A 99 36.92 -8.55 7.29
CA ASP A 99 38.03 -7.69 6.91
C ASP A 99 38.69 -8.15 5.60
N GLN A 100 38.92 -9.45 5.45
CA GLN A 100 39.41 -10.06 4.21
C GLN A 100 38.47 -9.78 3.02
N ASP A 101 37.11 -9.81 3.27
CA ASP A 101 36.08 -9.46 2.30
C ASP A 101 35.93 -7.92 2.11
N LYS A 102 36.84 -7.12 2.69
CA LYS A 102 36.81 -5.64 2.63
C LYS A 102 35.50 -5.03 3.10
N ARG A 103 34.82 -5.69 4.03
CA ARG A 103 33.58 -5.20 4.62
C ARG A 103 33.78 -4.32 5.84
N ILE A 104 35.01 -4.17 6.29
CA ILE A 104 35.35 -3.29 7.42
C ILE A 104 35.75 -1.93 6.89
N TRP A 105 35.09 -0.90 7.40
CA TRP A 105 35.47 0.48 7.18
C TRP A 105 36.31 0.99 8.32
N TRP A 106 37.57 1.32 8.01
CA TRP A 106 38.57 1.81 8.96
C TRP A 106 38.69 3.33 9.00
N GLY A 107 37.73 4.06 8.40
CA GLY A 107 37.88 5.49 8.16
C GLY A 107 38.80 5.80 6.99
N LYS A 108 38.91 7.08 6.64
CA LYS A 108 39.73 7.53 5.50
C LYS A 108 41.22 7.24 5.69
N THR A 109 41.72 7.24 6.91
CA THR A 109 43.13 7.06 7.25
C THR A 109 43.48 5.65 7.73
N GLY A 110 42.52 4.73 7.76
CA GLY A 110 42.75 3.39 8.27
C GLY A 110 42.94 3.30 9.81
N ASN A 111 42.55 4.33 10.56
CA ASN A 111 42.85 4.48 11.99
C ASN A 111 41.58 4.56 12.88
N SER A 112 40.40 4.47 12.32
CA SER A 112 39.15 4.58 13.04
C SER A 112 38.76 3.26 13.72
N ILE A 113 37.88 3.36 14.71
CA ILE A 113 37.16 2.17 15.24
C ILE A 113 36.44 1.49 14.08
N PRO A 114 36.58 0.16 13.90
CA PRO A 114 36.03 -0.55 12.77
C PRO A 114 34.51 -0.46 12.73
N GLN A 115 33.98 -0.24 11.55
CA GLN A 115 32.54 -0.25 11.27
C GLN A 115 32.26 -1.20 10.10
N LEU A 116 31.12 -1.88 10.16
CA LEU A 116 30.71 -2.77 9.08
C LEU A 116 30.10 -1.97 7.93
N LYS A 117 30.54 -2.23 6.69
CA LYS A 117 29.86 -1.74 5.48
C LYS A 117 28.57 -2.53 5.25
N ARG A 118 27.45 -1.84 5.16
CA ARG A 118 26.14 -2.37 4.73
C ARG A 118 25.86 -1.86 3.34
N PHE A 119 25.88 -2.73 2.35
CA PHE A 119 25.68 -2.35 0.94
C PHE A 119 24.19 -2.19 0.61
N LEU A 120 23.88 -1.17 -0.19
CA LEU A 120 22.50 -0.93 -0.64
C LEU A 120 21.98 -2.08 -1.51
N SER A 121 22.84 -2.69 -2.29
CA SER A 121 22.52 -3.88 -3.11
C SER A 121 22.13 -5.13 -2.31
N GLU A 122 22.52 -5.20 -1.03
CA GLU A 122 22.28 -6.36 -0.17
C GLU A 122 21.13 -6.15 0.83
N VAL A 123 20.59 -4.93 0.95
CA VAL A 123 19.46 -4.68 1.84
C VAL A 123 18.15 -5.13 1.19
N LYS A 124 17.21 -5.52 2.03
CA LYS A 124 15.87 -5.87 1.54
C LYS A 124 15.27 -4.71 0.75
N GLN A 125 14.66 -5.04 -0.36
CA GLN A 125 13.92 -4.08 -1.19
C GLN A 125 12.62 -3.70 -0.48
N GLY A 126 12.71 -2.72 0.40
CA GLY A 126 11.63 -2.22 1.22
C GLY A 126 11.94 -2.22 2.72
N VAL A 127 11.12 -1.55 3.47
CA VAL A 127 11.19 -1.42 4.93
C VAL A 127 9.91 -1.90 5.59
N VAL A 128 10.03 -2.44 6.80
CA VAL A 128 8.85 -2.80 7.59
C VAL A 128 8.03 -1.54 7.85
N PRO A 129 6.70 -1.57 7.63
CA PRO A 129 5.85 -0.43 7.91
C PRO A 129 6.01 0.05 9.36
N GLN A 130 6.15 1.35 9.54
CA GLN A 130 6.17 1.97 10.87
C GLN A 130 4.74 2.12 11.40
N THR A 131 4.59 2.24 12.70
CA THR A 131 3.29 2.46 13.35
C THR A 131 2.83 3.92 13.29
N MET A 132 3.76 4.88 13.10
CA MET A 132 3.47 6.29 12.96
C MET A 132 3.59 6.72 11.50
N TRP A 133 2.51 7.29 10.96
CA TRP A 133 2.44 7.84 9.60
C TRP A 133 2.11 9.31 9.67
N PHE A 134 3.02 10.12 9.17
CA PHE A 134 2.85 11.57 9.20
C PHE A 134 2.02 12.06 8.02
N TYR A 135 1.28 13.13 8.20
CA TYR A 135 0.44 13.72 7.16
C TYR A 135 1.25 14.14 5.91
N GLY A 136 2.51 14.49 6.06
CA GLY A 136 3.40 14.76 4.93
C GLY A 136 3.51 13.56 3.97
N ASP A 137 3.51 12.33 4.51
CA ASP A 137 3.62 11.09 3.73
C ASP A 137 2.27 10.63 3.19
N VAL A 138 1.25 10.60 4.06
CA VAL A 138 -0.04 9.97 3.75
C VAL A 138 -1.18 10.96 3.49
N GLY A 139 -0.93 12.25 3.61
CA GLY A 139 -1.95 13.29 3.44
C GLY A 139 -2.83 13.49 4.68
N HIS A 140 -3.65 14.52 4.62
CA HIS A 140 -4.65 14.86 5.64
C HIS A 140 -6.00 15.17 4.99
N THR A 141 -7.03 15.43 5.81
CA THR A 141 -8.41 15.64 5.32
C THR A 141 -8.54 16.80 4.33
N GLN A 142 -7.74 17.86 4.49
CA GLN A 142 -7.77 19.00 3.56
C GLN A 142 -7.20 18.61 2.18
N ASP A 143 -6.13 17.81 2.14
CA ASP A 143 -5.57 17.29 0.89
C ASP A 143 -6.59 16.41 0.19
N ALA A 144 -7.25 15.53 0.94
CA ALA A 144 -8.29 14.64 0.43
C ALA A 144 -9.47 15.42 -0.17
N LYS A 145 -9.88 16.53 0.48
CA LYS A 145 -10.96 17.37 -0.03
C LYS A 145 -10.55 18.09 -1.31
N LYS A 146 -9.32 18.64 -1.37
CA LYS A 146 -8.79 19.26 -2.59
C LYS A 146 -8.70 18.25 -3.74
N GLU A 147 -8.21 17.06 -3.47
CA GLU A 147 -8.12 15.98 -4.45
C GLU A 147 -9.51 15.59 -4.98
N LEU A 148 -10.51 15.45 -4.10
CA LEU A 148 -11.86 15.11 -4.50
C LEU A 148 -12.50 16.20 -5.38
N LEU A 149 -12.29 17.48 -5.04
CA LEU A 149 -12.80 18.62 -5.82
C LEU A 149 -12.17 18.73 -7.21
N GLN A 150 -10.99 18.17 -7.42
CA GLN A 150 -10.40 18.08 -8.76
C GLN A 150 -11.01 16.97 -9.61
N LEU A 151 -11.53 15.92 -8.95
CA LEU A 151 -12.09 14.73 -9.60
C LEU A 151 -13.60 14.76 -9.77
N VAL A 152 -14.32 15.41 -8.88
CA VAL A 152 -15.79 15.40 -8.84
C VAL A 152 -16.29 16.82 -8.75
N GLU A 153 -17.21 17.17 -9.63
CA GLU A 153 -17.92 18.44 -9.62
C GLU A 153 -19.09 18.39 -8.64
N PHE A 154 -19.20 19.41 -7.82
CA PHE A 154 -20.29 19.57 -6.86
C PHE A 154 -21.07 20.84 -7.19
N PRO A 155 -22.42 20.81 -7.12
CA PRO A 155 -23.24 21.96 -7.48
C PRO A 155 -23.04 23.15 -6.53
N ASP A 156 -22.68 22.88 -5.26
CA ASP A 156 -22.44 23.87 -4.22
C ASP A 156 -21.48 23.34 -3.15
N SER A 157 -21.04 24.21 -2.26
CA SER A 157 -20.12 23.87 -1.17
C SER A 157 -20.73 22.96 -0.09
N GLU A 158 -22.04 22.95 0.05
CA GLU A 158 -22.76 22.15 1.07
C GLU A 158 -22.91 20.68 0.63
N SER A 159 -22.97 20.46 -0.69
CA SER A 159 -23.05 19.12 -1.28
C SER A 159 -21.72 18.40 -1.35
N VAL A 160 -20.59 19.06 -1.06
CA VAL A 160 -19.26 18.45 -1.07
C VAL A 160 -19.15 17.40 0.03
N PHE A 161 -18.71 16.19 -0.36
CA PHE A 161 -18.50 15.10 0.59
C PHE A 161 -17.56 15.52 1.74
N VAL A 162 -18.06 15.41 2.99
CA VAL A 162 -17.48 16.12 4.14
C VAL A 162 -16.14 15.55 4.59
N THR A 163 -15.96 14.22 4.55
CA THR A 163 -14.82 13.52 5.16
C THR A 163 -14.14 12.52 4.23
N PRO A 164 -13.66 12.96 3.04
CA PRO A 164 -12.89 12.06 2.19
C PRO A 164 -11.57 11.68 2.87
N LYS A 165 -11.08 10.49 2.63
CA LYS A 165 -9.73 10.07 3.06
C LYS A 165 -8.72 10.33 1.93
N PRO A 166 -7.46 10.68 2.26
CA PRO A 166 -6.42 10.90 1.24
C PRO A 166 -6.12 9.60 0.47
N THR A 167 -5.96 9.70 -0.85
CA THR A 167 -5.63 8.51 -1.67
C THR A 167 -4.32 7.90 -1.22
N ARG A 168 -3.29 8.69 -0.89
CA ARG A 168 -2.00 8.20 -0.37
C ARG A 168 -2.11 7.36 0.89
N LEU A 169 -3.05 7.69 1.79
CA LEU A 169 -3.32 6.89 2.99
C LEU A 169 -3.86 5.51 2.63
N ILE A 170 -4.86 5.47 1.75
CA ILE A 170 -5.49 4.23 1.33
C ILE A 170 -4.54 3.39 0.46
N GLU A 171 -3.76 4.00 -0.42
CA GLU A 171 -2.69 3.33 -1.16
C GLU A 171 -1.74 2.59 -0.22
N ARG A 172 -1.27 3.26 0.85
CA ARG A 172 -0.38 2.65 1.85
C ARG A 172 -1.05 1.48 2.57
N ILE A 173 -2.32 1.62 2.97
CA ILE A 173 -3.08 0.53 3.61
C ILE A 173 -3.19 -0.67 2.68
N VAL A 174 -3.63 -0.45 1.44
CA VAL A 174 -3.80 -1.52 0.43
C VAL A 174 -2.46 -2.18 0.11
N GLN A 175 -1.40 -1.40 -0.05
CA GLN A 175 -0.04 -1.91 -0.33
C GLN A 175 0.48 -2.82 0.79
N ILE A 176 0.26 -2.43 2.04
CA ILE A 176 0.72 -3.20 3.21
C ILE A 176 -0.10 -4.47 3.40
N ALA A 177 -1.41 -4.39 3.14
CA ALA A 177 -2.35 -5.45 3.49
C ALA A 177 -2.60 -6.47 2.39
N THR A 178 -2.27 -6.14 1.12
CA THR A 178 -2.65 -6.96 -0.04
C THR A 178 -1.50 -7.19 -1.01
N SER A 179 -1.57 -8.31 -1.71
CA SER A 179 -0.69 -8.65 -2.83
C SER A 179 -1.39 -8.37 -4.18
N PRO A 180 -0.62 -8.26 -5.29
CA PRO A 180 -1.20 -8.26 -6.63
C PRO A 180 -2.16 -9.44 -6.85
N GLY A 181 -3.29 -9.18 -7.50
CA GLY A 181 -4.36 -10.18 -7.72
C GLY A 181 -5.40 -10.27 -6.60
N ASP A 182 -5.13 -9.74 -5.41
CA ASP A 182 -6.07 -9.77 -4.29
C ASP A 182 -7.33 -8.94 -4.54
N LEU A 183 -8.38 -9.25 -3.78
CA LEU A 183 -9.65 -8.55 -3.76
C LEU A 183 -9.75 -7.63 -2.54
N VAL A 184 -9.99 -6.35 -2.78
CA VAL A 184 -10.20 -5.32 -1.74
C VAL A 184 -11.70 -5.06 -1.62
N LEU A 185 -12.27 -5.23 -0.44
CA LEU A 185 -13.64 -4.86 -0.12
C LEU A 185 -13.67 -3.60 0.76
N ASP A 186 -14.40 -2.59 0.32
CA ASP A 186 -14.72 -1.42 1.13
C ASP A 186 -16.25 -1.33 1.27
N SER A 187 -16.74 -1.64 2.47
CA SER A 187 -18.17 -1.67 2.77
C SER A 187 -18.76 -0.30 3.11
N PHE A 188 -17.95 0.76 3.16
CA PHE A 188 -18.35 2.13 3.41
C PHE A 188 -17.60 3.07 2.46
N ALA A 189 -17.78 2.85 1.16
CA ALA A 189 -16.94 3.44 0.10
C ALA A 189 -16.90 4.96 0.09
N GLY A 190 -17.95 5.62 0.55
CA GLY A 190 -18.04 7.07 0.64
C GLY A 190 -17.64 7.74 -0.68
N SER A 191 -16.56 8.51 -0.68
CA SER A 191 -16.07 9.20 -1.87
C SER A 191 -15.33 8.28 -2.88
N GLY A 192 -15.25 6.97 -2.66
CA GLY A 192 -14.60 6.03 -3.61
C GLY A 192 -13.07 6.07 -3.59
N THR A 193 -12.45 6.54 -2.52
CA THR A 193 -10.99 6.64 -2.41
C THR A 193 -10.31 5.30 -2.57
N THR A 194 -10.90 4.22 -2.06
CA THR A 194 -10.35 2.86 -2.15
C THR A 194 -10.24 2.37 -3.60
N GLY A 195 -11.28 2.59 -4.40
CA GLY A 195 -11.21 2.26 -5.83
C GLY A 195 -10.13 3.03 -6.57
N HIS A 196 -10.02 4.34 -6.32
CA HIS A 196 -8.96 5.18 -6.88
C HIS A 196 -7.56 4.69 -6.48
N ALA A 197 -7.34 4.39 -5.20
CA ALA A 197 -6.07 3.87 -4.69
C ALA A 197 -5.68 2.52 -5.33
N VAL A 198 -6.66 1.61 -5.50
CA VAL A 198 -6.41 0.31 -6.15
C VAL A 198 -6.02 0.49 -7.61
N LEU A 199 -6.72 1.35 -8.38
CA LEU A 199 -6.37 1.64 -9.77
C LEU A 199 -4.95 2.19 -9.88
N LYS A 200 -4.58 3.11 -8.98
CA LYS A 200 -3.24 3.71 -8.96
C LYS A 200 -2.13 2.71 -8.65
N LEU A 201 -2.37 1.81 -7.70
CA LEU A 201 -1.43 0.73 -7.40
C LEU A 201 -1.30 -0.26 -8.57
N ASN A 202 -2.39 -0.54 -9.28
CA ASN A 202 -2.36 -1.40 -10.46
C ASN A 202 -1.57 -0.77 -11.62
N GLN A 203 -1.74 0.54 -11.84
CA GLN A 203 -0.96 1.28 -12.84
C GLN A 203 0.54 1.24 -12.54
N ALA A 204 0.93 1.34 -11.25
CA ALA A 204 2.33 1.25 -10.84
C ALA A 204 2.94 -0.16 -10.97
N MET A 205 2.12 -1.19 -11.19
CA MET A 205 2.51 -2.61 -11.22
C MET A 205 1.93 -3.32 -12.46
N VAL A 206 2.09 -2.75 -13.64
CA VAL A 206 1.47 -3.22 -14.90
C VAL A 206 1.82 -4.67 -15.28
N ASP A 207 2.98 -5.16 -14.86
CA ASP A 207 3.44 -6.52 -15.16
C ASP A 207 2.91 -7.58 -14.17
N GLN A 208 2.08 -7.17 -13.21
CA GLN A 208 1.53 -8.06 -12.18
C GLN A 208 0.01 -8.18 -12.32
N ALA A 209 -0.56 -9.24 -11.74
CA ALA A 209 -2.00 -9.42 -11.72
C ALA A 209 -2.68 -8.22 -11.02
N PRO A 210 -3.66 -7.56 -11.66
CA PRO A 210 -4.28 -6.39 -11.06
C PRO A 210 -5.09 -6.77 -9.82
N ARG A 211 -4.98 -5.96 -8.76
CA ARG A 211 -5.91 -6.03 -7.63
C ARG A 211 -7.32 -5.71 -8.10
N ARG A 212 -8.30 -6.38 -7.53
CA ARG A 212 -9.72 -6.12 -7.77
C ARG A 212 -10.32 -5.41 -6.56
N PHE A 213 -11.44 -4.74 -6.75
CA PHE A 213 -12.16 -4.09 -5.65
C PHE A 213 -13.67 -4.28 -5.75
N ILE A 214 -14.30 -4.28 -4.57
CA ILE A 214 -15.74 -4.16 -4.39
C ILE A 214 -15.97 -2.98 -3.46
N LEU A 215 -16.75 -2.00 -3.90
CA LEU A 215 -17.12 -0.82 -3.14
C LEU A 215 -18.63 -0.89 -2.86
N VAL A 216 -19.01 -0.73 -1.60
CA VAL A 216 -20.40 -0.68 -1.19
C VAL A 216 -20.67 0.67 -0.57
N GLU A 217 -21.72 1.35 -1.05
CA GLU A 217 -22.18 2.63 -0.51
C GLU A 217 -23.70 2.60 -0.41
N ILE A 218 -24.22 2.84 0.80
CA ILE A 218 -25.65 2.75 1.09
C ILE A 218 -26.43 3.95 0.56
N GLU A 219 -25.79 5.13 0.54
CA GLU A 219 -26.39 6.35 0.06
C GLU A 219 -26.33 6.41 -1.47
N ALA A 220 -27.45 6.10 -2.13
CA ALA A 220 -27.53 6.02 -3.59
C ALA A 220 -27.03 7.30 -4.30
N LYS A 221 -27.27 8.48 -3.70
CA LYS A 221 -26.79 9.76 -4.24
C LYS A 221 -25.26 9.82 -4.20
N ILE A 222 -24.62 9.41 -3.10
CA ILE A 222 -23.18 9.37 -2.97
C ILE A 222 -22.60 8.32 -3.93
N ALA A 223 -23.18 7.11 -3.94
CA ALA A 223 -22.75 6.03 -4.83
C ALA A 223 -22.71 6.46 -6.30
N ARG A 224 -23.80 7.10 -6.79
CA ARG A 224 -23.90 7.52 -8.19
C ARG A 224 -23.06 8.74 -8.53
N GLN A 225 -23.16 9.80 -7.72
CA GLN A 225 -22.62 11.12 -8.07
C GLN A 225 -21.18 11.34 -7.61
N VAL A 226 -20.73 10.64 -6.58
CA VAL A 226 -19.40 10.84 -6.01
C VAL A 226 -18.52 9.61 -6.21
N THR A 227 -18.91 8.45 -5.65
CA THR A 227 -18.09 7.23 -5.71
C THR A 227 -17.83 6.79 -7.14
N THR A 228 -18.89 6.63 -7.91
CA THR A 228 -18.83 6.20 -9.33
C THR A 228 -18.07 7.19 -10.17
N GLU A 229 -18.35 8.50 -10.02
CA GLU A 229 -17.72 9.54 -10.83
C GLU A 229 -16.22 9.64 -10.52
N ARG A 230 -15.81 9.58 -9.25
CA ARG A 230 -14.39 9.54 -8.88
C ARG A 230 -13.66 8.36 -9.52
N VAL A 231 -14.20 7.15 -9.36
CA VAL A 231 -13.55 5.94 -9.91
C VAL A 231 -13.52 5.96 -11.43
N ARG A 232 -14.61 6.44 -12.07
CA ARG A 232 -14.69 6.58 -13.52
C ARG A 232 -13.64 7.55 -14.06
N ARG A 233 -13.52 8.75 -13.47
CA ARG A 233 -12.54 9.76 -13.90
C ARG A 233 -11.13 9.27 -13.64
N ALA A 234 -10.85 8.67 -12.49
CA ALA A 234 -9.56 8.08 -12.23
C ALA A 234 -9.17 7.00 -13.27
N ALA A 235 -10.11 6.12 -13.64
CA ALA A 235 -9.86 5.07 -14.63
C ALA A 235 -9.65 5.62 -16.05
N SER A 236 -10.44 6.62 -16.46
CA SER A 236 -10.49 7.10 -17.86
C SER A 236 -9.63 8.35 -18.13
N GLY A 237 -9.05 8.97 -17.10
CA GLY A 237 -8.46 10.29 -17.20
C GLY A 237 -9.53 11.41 -17.17
N TYR A 238 -9.10 12.62 -16.85
CA TYR A 238 -9.99 13.76 -16.72
C TYR A 238 -9.24 15.10 -16.86
N ALA A 239 -9.96 16.15 -17.20
CA ALA A 239 -9.46 17.51 -17.02
C ALA A 239 -9.75 17.95 -15.58
N ASN A 240 -8.72 18.41 -14.87
CA ASN A 240 -8.89 18.94 -13.51
C ASN A 240 -9.50 20.37 -13.55
N THR A 241 -9.80 20.92 -12.39
CA THR A 241 -10.38 22.27 -12.26
C THR A 241 -9.50 23.40 -12.81
N ASN A 242 -8.20 23.14 -13.01
CA ASN A 242 -7.27 24.09 -13.64
C ASN A 242 -7.21 23.94 -15.16
N GLY A 243 -7.97 23.00 -15.75
CA GLY A 243 -7.94 22.70 -17.18
C GLY A 243 -6.78 21.81 -17.62
N GLU A 244 -6.02 21.23 -16.70
CA GLU A 244 -4.93 20.32 -17.00
C GLU A 244 -5.45 18.90 -17.17
N ASN A 245 -4.97 18.18 -18.17
CA ASN A 245 -5.32 16.79 -18.39
C ASN A 245 -4.56 15.87 -17.42
N VAL A 246 -5.31 15.09 -16.62
CA VAL A 246 -4.80 14.01 -15.80
C VAL A 246 -4.96 12.70 -16.55
N GLU A 247 -3.86 11.99 -16.70
CA GLU A 247 -3.83 10.72 -17.44
C GLU A 247 -4.68 9.64 -16.79
N ALA A 248 -5.21 8.74 -17.63
CA ALA A 248 -5.98 7.58 -17.19
C ALA A 248 -5.11 6.60 -16.42
N LEU A 249 -5.61 6.13 -15.27
CA LEU A 249 -4.98 5.03 -14.54
C LEU A 249 -5.25 3.67 -15.18
N GLY A 250 -6.19 3.62 -16.12
CA GLY A 250 -6.63 2.38 -16.75
C GLY A 250 -7.58 1.55 -15.90
N GLY A 251 -7.88 0.34 -16.37
CA GLY A 251 -8.83 -0.55 -15.72
C GLY A 251 -10.29 -0.15 -15.95
N GLY A 252 -11.16 -0.57 -15.06
CA GLY A 252 -12.58 -0.28 -15.12
C GLY A 252 -13.35 -0.91 -13.95
N PHE A 253 -14.65 -0.65 -13.91
CA PHE A 253 -15.54 -1.20 -12.90
C PHE A 253 -16.96 -1.37 -13.46
N ARG A 254 -17.80 -2.06 -12.70
CA ARG A 254 -19.24 -2.14 -12.94
C ARG A 254 -19.96 -1.44 -11.80
N TYR A 255 -20.85 -0.53 -12.15
CA TYR A 255 -21.81 0.01 -11.20
C TYR A 255 -23.04 -0.90 -11.17
N CYS A 256 -23.43 -1.33 -9.97
CA CYS A 256 -24.58 -2.19 -9.75
C CYS A 256 -25.47 -1.57 -8.69
N GLU A 257 -26.77 -1.75 -8.83
CA GLU A 257 -27.77 -1.42 -7.82
C GLU A 257 -28.52 -2.69 -7.42
N LEU A 258 -28.93 -2.75 -6.17
CA LEU A 258 -29.81 -3.82 -5.72
C LEU A 258 -31.18 -3.63 -6.34
N GLY A 259 -31.60 -4.62 -7.11
CA GLY A 259 -32.96 -4.70 -7.63
C GLY A 259 -33.92 -5.36 -6.63
N GLU A 260 -35.16 -5.55 -7.07
CA GLU A 260 -36.11 -6.36 -6.31
C GLU A 260 -35.59 -7.78 -6.11
N PRO A 261 -35.77 -8.39 -4.95
CA PRO A 261 -35.42 -9.78 -4.71
C PRO A 261 -36.12 -10.70 -5.72
N LEU A 262 -35.40 -11.65 -6.28
CA LEU A 262 -35.97 -12.61 -7.24
C LEU A 262 -36.96 -13.58 -6.58
N PHE A 263 -36.75 -13.89 -5.31
CA PHE A 263 -37.54 -14.83 -4.56
C PHE A 263 -38.30 -14.12 -3.41
N ASP A 264 -39.48 -14.61 -3.09
CA ASP A 264 -40.24 -14.21 -1.90
C ASP A 264 -39.70 -14.92 -0.63
N GLU A 265 -40.30 -14.63 0.52
CA GLU A 265 -39.93 -15.22 1.81
C GLU A 265 -40.15 -16.75 1.85
N SER A 266 -41.00 -17.29 0.97
CA SER A 266 -41.23 -18.72 0.84
C SER A 266 -40.32 -19.42 -0.14
N GLY A 267 -39.39 -18.68 -0.78
CA GLY A 267 -38.47 -19.18 -1.78
C GLY A 267 -39.06 -19.34 -3.19
N LYS A 268 -40.29 -18.81 -3.43
CA LYS A 268 -40.90 -18.81 -4.75
C LYS A 268 -40.45 -17.61 -5.55
N ILE A 269 -40.36 -17.77 -6.87
CA ILE A 269 -40.05 -16.66 -7.79
C ILE A 269 -41.22 -15.66 -7.69
N ARG A 270 -40.88 -14.38 -7.48
CA ARG A 270 -41.87 -13.30 -7.44
C ARG A 270 -42.49 -13.08 -8.82
N GLU A 271 -43.78 -12.80 -8.87
CA GLU A 271 -44.50 -12.53 -10.14
C GLU A 271 -43.95 -11.29 -10.87
N THR A 272 -43.34 -10.37 -10.15
CA THR A 272 -42.72 -9.14 -10.72
C THR A 272 -41.40 -9.39 -11.41
N VAL A 273 -40.79 -10.57 -11.24
CA VAL A 273 -39.47 -10.89 -11.84
C VAL A 273 -39.63 -11.11 -13.33
N SER A 274 -38.86 -10.32 -14.12
CA SER A 274 -38.85 -10.51 -15.56
C SER A 274 -38.08 -11.79 -15.94
N PHE A 275 -38.51 -12.39 -17.07
CA PHE A 275 -37.74 -13.54 -17.63
C PHE A 275 -36.26 -13.19 -17.83
N ALA A 276 -35.96 -11.96 -18.18
CA ALA A 276 -34.59 -11.51 -18.40
C ALA A 276 -33.76 -11.53 -17.10
N ASP A 277 -34.34 -11.14 -15.98
CA ASP A 277 -33.63 -11.11 -14.69
C ASP A 277 -33.46 -12.52 -14.17
N LEU A 278 -34.48 -13.38 -14.29
CA LEU A 278 -34.38 -14.79 -13.96
C LEU A 278 -33.33 -15.50 -14.83
N ALA A 279 -33.31 -15.26 -16.12
CA ALA A 279 -32.34 -15.83 -17.05
C ALA A 279 -30.90 -15.42 -16.69
N ARG A 280 -30.67 -14.17 -16.32
CA ARG A 280 -29.36 -13.69 -15.86
C ARG A 280 -28.93 -14.39 -14.58
N HIS A 281 -29.86 -14.56 -13.64
CA HIS A 281 -29.59 -15.23 -12.37
C HIS A 281 -29.24 -16.70 -12.58
N VAL A 282 -30.07 -17.44 -13.31
CA VAL A 282 -29.84 -18.87 -13.60
C VAL A 282 -28.51 -19.06 -14.33
N TYR A 283 -28.26 -18.30 -15.39
CA TYR A 283 -27.02 -18.40 -16.14
C TYR A 283 -25.80 -18.13 -15.26
N PHE A 284 -25.84 -17.09 -14.41
CA PHE A 284 -24.74 -16.77 -13.51
C PHE A 284 -24.54 -17.84 -12.44
N THR A 285 -25.63 -18.38 -11.88
CA THR A 285 -25.56 -19.43 -10.83
C THR A 285 -24.94 -20.71 -11.38
N GLU A 286 -25.27 -21.09 -12.61
CA GLU A 286 -24.78 -22.31 -13.23
C GLU A 286 -23.37 -22.17 -13.80
N THR A 287 -23.03 -21.01 -14.33
CA THR A 287 -21.75 -20.83 -15.08
C THR A 287 -20.69 -20.01 -14.31
N GLY A 288 -21.08 -19.25 -13.29
CA GLY A 288 -20.22 -18.26 -12.64
C GLY A 288 -19.91 -17.04 -13.51
N GLU A 289 -20.48 -16.94 -14.70
CA GLU A 289 -20.25 -15.86 -15.67
C GLU A 289 -21.53 -15.07 -15.95
N PRO A 290 -21.44 -13.75 -16.21
CA PRO A 290 -22.62 -12.97 -16.55
C PRO A 290 -23.16 -13.34 -17.94
N LEU A 291 -24.49 -13.41 -18.07
CA LEU A 291 -25.13 -13.66 -19.36
C LEU A 291 -24.69 -12.60 -20.39
N PRO A 292 -24.17 -13.00 -21.56
CA PRO A 292 -23.71 -12.08 -22.60
C PRO A 292 -24.81 -11.09 -23.03
N ARG A 293 -24.45 -9.83 -23.26
CA ARG A 293 -25.38 -8.80 -23.71
C ARG A 293 -26.02 -9.21 -25.04
N GLY A 294 -27.32 -9.00 -25.20
CA GLY A 294 -28.08 -9.30 -26.41
C GLY A 294 -28.64 -10.72 -26.50
N ARG A 295 -28.32 -11.63 -25.57
CA ARG A 295 -28.81 -13.02 -25.59
C ARG A 295 -30.07 -13.29 -24.76
N VAL A 296 -30.73 -12.27 -24.23
CA VAL A 296 -31.99 -12.46 -23.52
C VAL A 296 -33.12 -12.62 -24.57
N THR A 297 -33.35 -13.83 -24.99
CA THR A 297 -34.51 -14.21 -25.81
C THR A 297 -35.56 -14.83 -24.89
N LYS A 298 -36.80 -14.95 -25.37
CA LYS A 298 -37.86 -15.70 -24.68
C LYS A 298 -37.67 -17.24 -24.74
N SER A 299 -36.49 -17.69 -25.15
CA SER A 299 -36.11 -19.10 -25.25
C SER A 299 -35.58 -19.60 -23.91
N PRO A 300 -35.92 -20.82 -23.47
CA PRO A 300 -35.32 -21.44 -22.29
C PRO A 300 -33.81 -21.75 -22.49
N PHE A 301 -33.32 -21.77 -23.73
CA PHE A 301 -31.89 -21.96 -24.01
C PHE A 301 -31.15 -20.62 -23.91
N LEU A 302 -30.30 -20.48 -22.91
CA LEU A 302 -29.58 -19.25 -22.62
C LEU A 302 -28.17 -19.22 -23.25
N GLY A 303 -27.67 -20.35 -23.72
CA GLY A 303 -26.34 -20.50 -24.33
C GLY A 303 -25.52 -21.60 -23.65
N GLU A 304 -24.32 -21.77 -24.13
CA GLU A 304 -23.34 -22.71 -23.55
C GLU A 304 -22.14 -21.94 -23.00
N CYS A 305 -21.66 -22.35 -21.85
CA CYS A 305 -20.44 -21.84 -21.23
C CYS A 305 -19.63 -23.01 -20.69
N ARG A 306 -18.41 -23.21 -21.20
CA ARG A 306 -17.48 -24.27 -20.75
C ARG A 306 -18.09 -25.66 -20.68
N GLY A 307 -19.09 -25.97 -21.52
CA GLY A 307 -19.77 -27.27 -21.59
C GLY A 307 -20.96 -27.42 -20.62
N VAL A 308 -21.42 -26.33 -20.02
CA VAL A 308 -22.66 -26.23 -19.23
C VAL A 308 -23.70 -25.45 -20.02
#